data_8f4d9ea6ed54c3104f2ef9a46edf0056
#
_entry.id   8f4d9ea6ed54c3104f2ef9a46edf0056
#
_cell.length_a   1.000
_cell.length_b   1.000
_cell.length_c   1.000
_cell.angle_alpha   90.00
_cell.angle_beta   90.00
_cell.angle_gamma   90.00
#
_symmetry.space_group_name_H-M   'P 1'
#
loop_
_entity.id
_entity.type
_entity.pdbx_description
1 polymer ?
#
loop_
_entity_poly.entity_id
_entity_poly.type
_entity_poly.pdbx_seq_one_letter_code
_entity_poly.pdbx_strand_id
1 'polypeptide(L)'
;MGRLFGTDGARGIAVTELTCELAMNIGRAAAIVLTKQKTHKGKARILIGKDTRISSDILESALIAGITSVGADVELLGVVPTPAVAYLVRYYGADAGVMISASHNSVEYNGIKLFSSTGFKLPDDVENEIEALILDTPEKMTLVDGSDVGRVRTMYGAVSEYNEHIQSTVDGKFQGLLVAIDCANGSASATAESLFYKFGAEYVYINNEPDGLNINDKCGSTHIEQLVELVKKRGCDVGFAFDGDADRCLAVDEKGNIIDGDKLIAILSRYMKEMGTLKNNTAVVTVMSNLGFHRFMNENKIETVCTKVGDRYVLEEMLNNGYNIGGEQSGHIIFLDHATTGDGQLTAAQTLELLSKCKRPLSQLVKDIPDFPQLLVNVKITEDKKGLWDKTQKITDIIAQAEQAMGENGRILVRESGTEPLVRVMIEGKDEKEVHHWTHLIADTIKECLCR
;
A
#
# COMPACT_ATOMS: atom_id res chain seq x y z
N MET A 1 -7.81 16.62 -3.85
CA MET A 1 -8.13 15.35 -4.51
C MET A 1 -8.55 15.65 -5.93
N GLY A 2 -8.05 14.87 -6.86
CA GLY A 2 -8.41 14.99 -8.27
C GLY A 2 -9.87 14.60 -8.55
N ARG A 3 -10.30 14.85 -9.76
CA ARG A 3 -11.66 14.50 -10.25
C ARG A 3 -11.75 13.03 -10.71
N LEU A 4 -10.60 12.43 -11.10
CA LEU A 4 -10.47 11.03 -11.54
C LEU A 4 -9.50 10.26 -10.64
N PHE A 5 -8.38 10.89 -10.25
CA PHE A 5 -7.37 10.26 -9.42
C PHE A 5 -7.64 10.52 -7.94
N GLY A 6 -7.72 9.44 -7.17
CA GLY A 6 -7.72 9.46 -5.71
C GLY A 6 -6.30 9.45 -5.14
N THR A 7 -6.15 9.07 -3.87
CA THR A 7 -4.82 8.93 -3.23
C THR A 7 -3.99 7.78 -3.81
N ASP A 8 -4.61 6.84 -4.52
CA ASP A 8 -3.96 5.64 -5.04
C ASP A 8 -4.47 5.28 -6.45
N GLY A 9 -4.40 6.24 -7.37
CA GLY A 9 -4.82 6.10 -8.75
C GLY A 9 -6.31 6.32 -9.01
N ALA A 10 -6.73 6.06 -10.25
CA ALA A 10 -8.13 6.09 -10.65
C ALA A 10 -8.77 4.73 -10.35
N ARG A 11 -9.84 4.69 -9.55
CA ARG A 11 -10.53 3.46 -9.13
C ARG A 11 -12.03 3.56 -9.36
N GLY A 12 -12.66 2.41 -9.62
CA GLY A 12 -14.11 2.31 -9.76
C GLY A 12 -14.57 0.87 -9.95
N ILE A 13 -15.88 0.68 -10.04
CA ILE A 13 -16.44 -0.60 -10.49
C ILE A 13 -15.98 -0.82 -11.93
N ALA A 14 -15.33 -1.96 -12.16
CA ALA A 14 -14.72 -2.26 -13.44
C ALA A 14 -15.75 -2.24 -14.57
N VAL A 15 -15.36 -1.64 -15.70
CA VAL A 15 -16.14 -1.54 -16.93
C VAL A 15 -17.34 -0.57 -16.86
N THR A 16 -17.99 -0.41 -15.72
CA THR A 16 -19.16 0.45 -15.57
C THR A 16 -18.84 1.86 -15.07
N GLU A 17 -17.88 2.00 -14.16
CA GLU A 17 -17.37 3.27 -13.66
C GLU A 17 -15.95 3.55 -14.21
N LEU A 18 -15.05 2.60 -14.05
CA LEU A 18 -13.74 2.60 -14.72
C LEU A 18 -13.92 1.94 -16.09
N THR A 19 -14.46 2.70 -17.05
CA THR A 19 -14.81 2.19 -18.39
C THR A 19 -13.59 1.99 -19.28
N CYS A 20 -13.74 1.22 -20.36
CA CYS A 20 -12.69 1.03 -21.35
C CYS A 20 -12.30 2.34 -22.02
N GLU A 21 -13.26 3.23 -22.28
CA GLU A 21 -13.03 4.56 -22.86
C GLU A 21 -12.23 5.42 -21.92
N LEU A 22 -12.52 5.40 -20.60
CA LEU A 22 -11.78 6.11 -19.60
C LEU A 22 -10.34 5.57 -19.51
N ALA A 23 -10.16 4.25 -19.45
CA ALA A 23 -8.84 3.61 -19.44
C ALA A 23 -8.02 3.97 -20.68
N MET A 24 -8.63 3.95 -21.87
CA MET A 24 -7.97 4.37 -23.11
C MET A 24 -7.54 5.84 -23.05
N ASN A 25 -8.37 6.72 -22.52
CA ASN A 25 -8.06 8.15 -22.39
C ASN A 25 -6.98 8.41 -21.32
N ILE A 26 -7.00 7.65 -20.21
CA ILE A 26 -5.90 7.68 -19.22
C ILE A 26 -4.60 7.28 -19.90
N GLY A 27 -4.60 6.20 -20.69
CA GLY A 27 -3.42 5.76 -21.43
C GLY A 27 -2.88 6.83 -22.39
N ARG A 28 -3.74 7.50 -23.17
CA ARG A 28 -3.36 8.62 -24.05
C ARG A 28 -2.76 9.79 -23.28
N ALA A 29 -3.47 10.28 -22.28
CA ALA A 29 -3.06 11.43 -21.50
C ALA A 29 -1.76 11.16 -20.73
N ALA A 30 -1.65 9.99 -20.09
CA ALA A 30 -0.43 9.57 -19.40
C ALA A 30 0.77 9.50 -20.36
N ALA A 31 0.60 8.89 -21.54
CA ALA A 31 1.66 8.83 -22.55
C ALA A 31 2.11 10.23 -22.99
N ILE A 32 1.17 11.17 -23.21
CA ILE A 32 1.50 12.55 -23.61
C ILE A 32 2.22 13.29 -22.48
N VAL A 33 1.73 13.22 -21.23
CA VAL A 33 2.25 14.01 -20.11
C VAL A 33 3.59 13.47 -19.63
N LEU A 34 3.67 12.15 -19.37
CA LEU A 34 4.84 11.53 -18.73
C LEU A 34 6.05 11.41 -19.67
N THR A 35 5.82 11.51 -20.97
CA THR A 35 6.90 11.41 -21.95
C THR A 35 7.41 12.74 -22.50
N LYS A 36 6.86 13.87 -22.03
CA LYS A 36 7.30 15.22 -22.42
C LYS A 36 8.80 15.48 -22.19
N GLN A 37 9.33 14.91 -21.14
CA GLN A 37 10.71 15.12 -20.68
C GLN A 37 11.64 13.93 -20.98
N LYS A 38 11.25 13.05 -21.92
CA LYS A 38 12.10 11.90 -22.26
C LYS A 38 13.51 12.35 -22.68
N THR A 39 14.51 11.68 -22.16
CA THR A 39 15.93 12.04 -22.38
C THR A 39 16.59 11.23 -23.49
N HIS A 40 15.92 10.17 -23.99
CA HIS A 40 16.46 9.27 -25.00
C HIS A 40 15.87 9.52 -26.40
N LYS A 41 16.60 9.09 -27.44
CA LYS A 41 16.09 9.07 -28.81
C LYS A 41 15.18 7.84 -29.01
N GLY A 42 14.09 8.01 -29.76
CA GLY A 42 13.14 6.95 -30.06
C GLY A 42 11.75 7.23 -29.51
N LYS A 43 10.85 6.27 -29.65
CA LYS A 43 9.51 6.34 -29.06
C LYS A 43 9.58 6.22 -27.55
N ALA A 44 8.65 6.85 -26.85
CA ALA A 44 8.49 6.66 -25.43
C ALA A 44 8.05 5.22 -25.13
N ARG A 45 8.48 4.68 -24.00
CA ARG A 45 8.19 3.29 -23.57
C ARG A 45 7.42 3.33 -22.24
N ILE A 46 6.29 2.67 -22.21
CA ILE A 46 5.43 2.60 -21.03
C ILE A 46 5.23 1.13 -20.65
N LEU A 47 5.58 0.80 -19.41
CA LEU A 47 5.35 -0.53 -18.85
C LEU A 47 3.91 -0.66 -18.39
N ILE A 48 3.29 -1.83 -18.58
CA ILE A 48 1.99 -2.16 -18.02
C ILE A 48 2.09 -3.48 -17.26
N GLY A 49 1.80 -3.45 -15.97
CA GLY A 49 1.58 -4.61 -15.13
C GLY A 49 0.13 -4.68 -14.66
N LYS A 50 -0.31 -5.85 -14.23
CA LYS A 50 -1.69 -6.07 -13.77
C LYS A 50 -1.74 -7.10 -12.65
N ASP A 51 -2.82 -7.05 -11.84
CA ASP A 51 -3.18 -8.10 -10.94
C ASP A 51 -3.99 -9.21 -11.65
N THR A 52 -4.51 -10.15 -10.89
CA THR A 52 -5.18 -11.34 -11.41
C THR A 52 -6.66 -11.16 -11.73
N ARG A 53 -7.24 -9.96 -11.57
CA ARG A 53 -8.66 -9.69 -11.85
C ARG A 53 -8.98 -9.94 -13.32
N ILE A 54 -10.10 -10.61 -13.59
CA ILE A 54 -10.55 -10.86 -14.97
C ILE A 54 -10.75 -9.55 -15.76
N SER A 55 -11.17 -8.47 -15.08
CA SER A 55 -11.34 -7.15 -15.70
C SER A 55 -10.02 -6.47 -16.08
N SER A 56 -8.87 -6.95 -15.58
CA SER A 56 -7.56 -6.39 -15.92
C SER A 56 -7.22 -6.59 -17.40
N ASP A 57 -7.66 -7.66 -18.03
CA ASP A 57 -7.39 -7.94 -19.46
C ASP A 57 -8.05 -6.92 -20.40
N ILE A 58 -9.30 -6.53 -20.12
CA ILE A 58 -10.00 -5.55 -20.96
C ILE A 58 -9.44 -4.14 -20.73
N LEU A 59 -9.09 -3.78 -19.47
CA LEU A 59 -8.48 -2.49 -19.16
C LEU A 59 -7.07 -2.37 -19.75
N GLU A 60 -6.28 -3.45 -19.72
CA GLU A 60 -4.97 -3.51 -20.37
C GLU A 60 -5.10 -3.26 -21.88
N SER A 61 -6.05 -3.93 -22.53
CA SER A 61 -6.29 -3.74 -23.95
C SER A 61 -6.68 -2.30 -24.31
N ALA A 62 -7.49 -1.66 -23.47
CA ALA A 62 -7.87 -0.27 -23.64
C ALA A 62 -6.69 0.69 -23.44
N LEU A 63 -5.88 0.49 -22.41
CA LEU A 63 -4.63 1.24 -22.17
C LEU A 63 -3.64 1.10 -23.33
N ILE A 64 -3.44 -0.12 -23.85
CA ILE A 64 -2.59 -0.38 -25.02
C ILE A 64 -3.07 0.46 -26.21
N ALA A 65 -4.36 0.41 -26.53
CA ALA A 65 -4.93 1.18 -27.64
C ALA A 65 -4.73 2.69 -27.44
N GLY A 66 -4.93 3.18 -26.20
CA GLY A 66 -4.71 4.59 -25.86
C GLY A 66 -3.26 5.01 -26.06
N ILE A 67 -2.34 4.33 -25.41
CA ILE A 67 -0.91 4.66 -25.42
C ILE A 67 -0.31 4.57 -26.82
N THR A 68 -0.61 3.50 -27.55
CA THR A 68 -0.06 3.30 -28.90
C THR A 68 -0.62 4.30 -29.92
N SER A 69 -1.86 4.76 -29.74
CA SER A 69 -2.51 5.74 -30.62
C SER A 69 -1.87 7.12 -30.61
N VAL A 70 -1.06 7.44 -29.60
CA VAL A 70 -0.30 8.69 -29.50
C VAL A 70 1.20 8.49 -29.72
N GLY A 71 1.59 7.31 -30.25
CA GLY A 71 2.94 7.00 -30.71
C GLY A 71 3.91 6.44 -29.68
N ALA A 72 3.48 6.17 -28.45
CA ALA A 72 4.32 5.52 -27.43
C ALA A 72 4.26 3.99 -27.55
N ASP A 73 5.38 3.33 -27.28
CA ASP A 73 5.51 1.87 -27.23
C ASP A 73 4.99 1.36 -25.86
N VAL A 74 4.42 0.17 -25.87
CA VAL A 74 3.94 -0.53 -24.65
C VAL A 74 4.78 -1.79 -24.44
N GLU A 75 5.23 -1.99 -23.21
CA GLU A 75 5.95 -3.17 -22.75
C GLU A 75 5.12 -3.86 -21.64
N LEU A 76 4.55 -5.02 -21.95
CA LEU A 76 3.67 -5.77 -21.06
C LEU A 76 4.48 -6.63 -20.08
N LEU A 77 4.27 -6.41 -18.78
CA LEU A 77 4.91 -7.18 -17.71
C LEU A 77 4.12 -8.44 -17.34
N GLY A 78 2.83 -8.51 -17.75
CA GLY A 78 1.91 -9.55 -17.31
C GLY A 78 1.43 -9.34 -15.88
N VAL A 79 1.12 -10.44 -15.20
CA VAL A 79 0.73 -10.41 -13.78
C VAL A 79 1.96 -10.24 -12.92
N VAL A 80 2.06 -9.10 -12.25
CA VAL A 80 3.16 -8.73 -11.35
C VAL A 80 2.65 -7.87 -10.19
N PRO A 81 3.32 -7.86 -9.03
CA PRO A 81 3.04 -6.92 -7.93
C PRO A 81 3.18 -5.45 -8.34
N THR A 82 2.43 -4.57 -7.65
CA THR A 82 2.58 -3.12 -7.82
C THR A 82 4.03 -2.64 -7.65
N PRO A 83 4.78 -3.05 -6.62
CA PRO A 83 6.19 -2.66 -6.48
C PRO A 83 7.09 -3.20 -7.61
N ALA A 84 6.73 -4.30 -8.25
CA ALA A 84 7.47 -4.78 -9.43
C ALA A 84 7.38 -3.78 -10.60
N VAL A 85 6.22 -3.18 -10.85
CA VAL A 85 6.08 -2.13 -11.87
C VAL A 85 6.98 -0.95 -11.53
N ALA A 86 6.93 -0.46 -10.28
CA ALA A 86 7.75 0.65 -9.81
C ALA A 86 9.26 0.38 -9.95
N TYR A 87 9.70 -0.84 -9.64
CA TYR A 87 11.09 -1.26 -9.81
C TYR A 87 11.49 -1.37 -11.28
N LEU A 88 10.69 -2.07 -12.09
CA LEU A 88 11.03 -2.39 -13.48
C LEU A 88 11.04 -1.17 -14.39
N VAL A 89 10.24 -0.12 -14.09
CA VAL A 89 10.33 1.17 -14.80
C VAL A 89 11.76 1.70 -14.75
N ARG A 90 12.38 1.69 -13.58
CA ARG A 90 13.78 2.12 -13.41
C ARG A 90 14.77 1.14 -14.04
N TYR A 91 14.55 -0.14 -13.81
CA TYR A 91 15.44 -1.21 -14.29
C TYR A 91 15.55 -1.23 -15.83
N TYR A 92 14.43 -1.12 -16.53
CA TYR A 92 14.41 -1.06 -17.98
C TYR A 92 14.67 0.35 -18.56
N GLY A 93 14.71 1.39 -17.72
CA GLY A 93 14.80 2.78 -18.15
C GLY A 93 13.59 3.19 -19.01
N ALA A 94 12.40 2.78 -18.63
CA ALA A 94 11.16 3.18 -19.28
C ALA A 94 10.73 4.58 -18.85
N ASP A 95 9.90 5.24 -19.65
CA ASP A 95 9.47 6.62 -19.39
C ASP A 95 8.34 6.70 -18.36
N ALA A 96 7.55 5.63 -18.24
CA ALA A 96 6.47 5.52 -17.26
C ALA A 96 6.08 4.07 -16.99
N GLY A 97 5.33 3.84 -15.90
CA GLY A 97 4.70 2.57 -15.57
C GLY A 97 3.22 2.73 -15.27
N VAL A 98 2.47 1.70 -15.57
CA VAL A 98 1.04 1.58 -15.28
C VAL A 98 0.82 0.27 -14.55
N MET A 99 0.13 0.32 -13.41
CA MET A 99 -0.38 -0.87 -12.72
C MET A 99 -1.90 -0.89 -12.76
N ILE A 100 -2.45 -2.01 -13.21
CA ILE A 100 -3.90 -2.25 -13.24
C ILE A 100 -4.25 -3.10 -12.03
N SER A 101 -4.79 -2.47 -11.00
CA SER A 101 -5.21 -3.11 -9.75
C SER A 101 -6.06 -2.18 -8.89
N ALA A 102 -6.96 -2.76 -8.10
CA ALA A 102 -7.66 -2.09 -7.01
C ALA A 102 -7.18 -2.58 -5.63
N SER A 103 -5.94 -3.10 -5.53
CA SER A 103 -5.31 -3.55 -4.27
C SER A 103 -6.19 -4.57 -3.52
N HIS A 104 -6.61 -4.24 -2.32
CA HIS A 104 -7.39 -5.11 -1.43
C HIS A 104 -8.91 -5.12 -1.68
N ASN A 105 -9.42 -4.35 -2.65
CA ASN A 105 -10.84 -4.35 -2.97
C ASN A 105 -11.27 -5.71 -3.57
N SER A 106 -12.58 -6.01 -3.48
CA SER A 106 -13.17 -7.17 -4.13
C SER A 106 -13.07 -7.12 -5.66
N VAL A 107 -13.36 -8.23 -6.33
CA VAL A 107 -13.13 -8.45 -7.77
C VAL A 107 -13.91 -7.49 -8.67
N GLU A 108 -15.05 -6.95 -8.19
CA GLU A 108 -15.89 -6.03 -8.96
C GLU A 108 -15.19 -4.69 -9.23
N TYR A 109 -14.22 -4.31 -8.38
CA TYR A 109 -13.44 -3.08 -8.54
C TYR A 109 -12.17 -3.33 -9.35
N ASN A 110 -11.70 -2.29 -10.02
CA ASN A 110 -10.35 -2.23 -10.57
C ASN A 110 -9.80 -0.80 -10.47
N GLY A 111 -8.54 -0.62 -10.81
CA GLY A 111 -7.87 0.68 -10.74
C GLY A 111 -6.72 0.80 -11.73
N ILE A 112 -6.29 2.02 -11.95
CA ILE A 112 -5.13 2.35 -12.78
C ILE A 112 -4.24 3.27 -11.97
N LYS A 113 -3.04 2.78 -11.60
CA LYS A 113 -2.00 3.53 -10.90
C LYS A 113 -0.90 3.88 -11.88
N LEU A 114 -0.39 5.10 -11.79
CA LEU A 114 0.65 5.61 -12.68
C LEU A 114 1.96 5.84 -11.92
N PHE A 115 3.06 5.49 -12.57
CA PHE A 115 4.43 5.67 -12.07
C PHE A 115 5.26 6.48 -13.05
N SER A 116 6.06 7.39 -12.52
CA SER A 116 7.04 8.15 -13.30
C SER A 116 8.22 7.27 -13.71
N SER A 117 9.10 7.77 -14.57
CA SER A 117 10.35 7.11 -14.97
C SER A 117 11.29 6.80 -13.79
N THR A 118 11.09 7.48 -12.66
CA THR A 118 11.84 7.24 -11.42
C THR A 118 11.22 6.16 -10.53
N GLY A 119 10.10 5.56 -10.95
CA GLY A 119 9.39 4.51 -10.22
C GLY A 119 8.57 5.02 -9.02
N PHE A 120 8.42 6.33 -8.86
CA PHE A 120 7.54 6.92 -7.86
C PHE A 120 6.13 7.15 -8.42
N LYS A 121 5.13 7.11 -7.53
CA LYS A 121 3.78 7.60 -7.84
C LYS A 121 3.83 9.06 -8.29
N LEU A 122 2.85 9.48 -9.09
CA LEU A 122 2.85 10.82 -9.64
C LEU A 122 2.52 11.88 -8.58
N PRO A 123 3.13 13.08 -8.67
CA PRO A 123 2.68 14.26 -7.92
C PRO A 123 1.29 14.73 -8.37
N ASP A 124 0.56 15.44 -7.47
CA ASP A 124 -0.80 15.95 -7.75
C ASP A 124 -0.89 16.84 -8.99
N ASP A 125 0.10 17.67 -9.22
CA ASP A 125 0.16 18.57 -10.37
C ASP A 125 0.21 17.80 -11.70
N VAL A 126 0.94 16.70 -11.74
CA VAL A 126 1.03 15.81 -12.91
C VAL A 126 -0.27 15.04 -13.12
N GLU A 127 -0.88 14.52 -12.04
CA GLU A 127 -2.19 13.87 -12.10
C GLU A 127 -3.27 14.86 -12.57
N ASN A 128 -3.27 16.09 -12.05
CA ASN A 128 -4.20 17.15 -12.48
C ASN A 128 -4.00 17.51 -13.96
N GLU A 129 -2.77 17.49 -14.47
CA GLU A 129 -2.51 17.72 -15.89
C GLU A 129 -3.09 16.61 -16.78
N ILE A 130 -2.98 15.35 -16.34
CA ILE A 130 -3.59 14.20 -17.02
C ILE A 130 -5.11 14.33 -16.99
N GLU A 131 -5.70 14.65 -15.85
CA GLU A 131 -7.15 14.87 -15.73
C GLU A 131 -7.66 15.98 -16.63
N ALA A 132 -6.94 17.10 -16.69
CA ALA A 132 -7.33 18.23 -17.55
C ALA A 132 -7.32 17.86 -19.04
N LEU A 133 -6.37 17.03 -19.48
CA LEU A 133 -6.37 16.52 -20.85
C LEU A 133 -7.57 15.62 -21.12
N ILE A 134 -7.98 14.80 -20.16
CA ILE A 134 -9.10 13.87 -20.33
C ILE A 134 -10.45 14.60 -20.30
N LEU A 135 -10.64 15.49 -19.33
CA LEU A 135 -11.95 16.08 -19.00
C LEU A 135 -12.20 17.44 -19.65
N ASP A 136 -11.16 18.27 -19.78
CA ASP A 136 -11.34 19.66 -20.17
C ASP A 136 -10.86 19.95 -21.60
N THR A 137 -9.86 19.21 -22.10
CA THR A 137 -9.26 19.47 -23.42
C THR A 137 -8.93 18.19 -24.19
N PRO A 138 -9.88 17.24 -24.35
CA PRO A 138 -9.62 15.96 -25.02
C PRO A 138 -9.14 16.10 -26.47
N GLU A 139 -9.49 17.20 -27.15
CA GLU A 139 -9.04 17.52 -28.51
C GLU A 139 -7.53 17.76 -28.62
N LYS A 140 -6.85 18.03 -27.49
CA LYS A 140 -5.38 18.19 -27.47
C LYS A 140 -4.64 16.85 -27.47
N MET A 141 -5.32 15.74 -27.24
CA MET A 141 -4.74 14.40 -27.34
C MET A 141 -4.62 13.99 -28.82
N THR A 142 -3.66 14.60 -29.52
CA THR A 142 -3.47 14.39 -30.96
C THR A 142 -2.99 12.95 -31.25
N LEU A 143 -3.72 12.26 -32.11
CA LEU A 143 -3.36 10.93 -32.58
C LEU A 143 -2.28 11.05 -33.66
N VAL A 144 -1.44 10.01 -33.77
CA VAL A 144 -0.40 9.92 -34.79
C VAL A 144 -0.88 9.19 -36.03
N ASP A 145 -0.20 9.38 -37.16
CA ASP A 145 -0.46 8.62 -38.38
C ASP A 145 -0.12 7.14 -38.23
N GLY A 146 -0.71 6.29 -39.05
CA GLY A 146 -0.58 4.84 -38.96
C GLY A 146 0.86 4.29 -39.00
N SER A 147 1.81 5.01 -39.60
CA SER A 147 3.23 4.65 -39.58
C SER A 147 3.93 4.96 -38.25
N ASP A 148 3.35 5.87 -37.45
CA ASP A 148 3.93 6.37 -36.21
C ASP A 148 3.29 5.82 -34.94
N VAL A 149 2.29 4.94 -35.05
CA VAL A 149 1.70 4.24 -33.90
C VAL A 149 2.73 3.45 -33.11
N GLY A 150 2.53 3.36 -31.80
CA GLY A 150 3.40 2.59 -30.90
C GLY A 150 3.36 1.08 -31.17
N ARG A 151 4.35 0.38 -30.68
CA ARG A 151 4.43 -1.09 -30.74
C ARG A 151 4.15 -1.69 -29.35
N VAL A 152 3.69 -2.93 -29.36
CA VAL A 152 3.47 -3.72 -28.13
C VAL A 152 4.51 -4.85 -28.09
N ARG A 153 5.10 -5.05 -26.91
CA ARG A 153 6.06 -6.13 -26.64
C ARG A 153 5.73 -6.76 -25.30
N THR A 154 6.03 -8.04 -25.13
CA THR A 154 5.92 -8.74 -23.84
C THR A 154 7.31 -8.90 -23.24
N MET A 155 7.42 -8.57 -21.96
CA MET A 155 8.65 -8.64 -21.16
C MET A 155 8.66 -9.94 -20.36
N TYR A 156 9.11 -11.03 -20.93
CA TYR A 156 9.10 -12.37 -20.32
C TYR A 156 10.00 -12.49 -19.07
N GLY A 157 10.95 -11.59 -18.88
CA GLY A 157 11.87 -11.58 -17.74
C GLY A 157 11.33 -10.85 -16.50
N ALA A 158 10.20 -10.15 -16.58
CA ALA A 158 9.75 -9.22 -15.56
C ALA A 158 9.66 -9.82 -14.14
N VAL A 159 9.09 -11.03 -14.00
CA VAL A 159 8.99 -11.74 -12.73
C VAL A 159 10.37 -12.11 -12.18
N SER A 160 11.26 -12.67 -13.01
CA SER A 160 12.59 -13.09 -12.55
C SER A 160 13.46 -11.91 -12.13
N GLU A 161 13.42 -10.82 -12.86
CA GLU A 161 14.21 -9.61 -12.58
C GLU A 161 13.74 -8.90 -11.29
N TYR A 162 12.44 -8.83 -11.07
CA TYR A 162 11.90 -8.35 -9.80
C TYR A 162 12.28 -9.27 -8.63
N ASN A 163 12.15 -10.59 -8.79
CA ASN A 163 12.51 -11.55 -7.76
C ASN A 163 14.00 -11.50 -7.44
N GLU A 164 14.88 -11.38 -8.44
CA GLU A 164 16.33 -11.22 -8.26
C GLU A 164 16.65 -9.93 -7.49
N HIS A 165 15.91 -8.85 -7.74
CA HIS A 165 16.05 -7.64 -6.95
C HIS A 165 15.77 -7.88 -5.48
N ILE A 166 14.61 -8.44 -5.11
CA ILE A 166 14.29 -8.73 -3.70
C ILE A 166 15.33 -9.67 -3.09
N GLN A 167 15.72 -10.72 -3.80
CA GLN A 167 16.72 -11.67 -3.33
C GLN A 167 18.07 -11.01 -3.04
N SER A 168 18.42 -9.97 -3.80
CA SER A 168 19.67 -9.22 -3.58
C SER A 168 19.66 -8.32 -2.35
N THR A 169 18.48 -8.08 -1.73
CA THR A 169 18.33 -7.21 -0.55
C THR A 169 18.57 -7.93 0.77
N VAL A 170 18.71 -9.25 0.76
CA VAL A 170 18.94 -10.09 1.94
C VAL A 170 20.13 -11.01 1.71
N ASP A 171 20.91 -11.25 2.76
CA ASP A 171 22.03 -12.20 2.71
C ASP A 171 21.57 -13.66 2.81
N GLY A 172 20.26 -13.87 3.02
CA GLY A 172 19.69 -14.99 3.73
C GLY A 172 19.62 -16.29 2.96
N LYS A 173 20.03 -17.34 3.68
CA LYS A 173 19.47 -18.69 3.53
C LYS A 173 18.69 -18.96 4.79
N PHE A 174 17.37 -19.13 4.67
CA PHE A 174 16.45 -19.28 5.80
C PHE A 174 16.18 -20.76 6.10
N GLN A 175 17.23 -21.59 5.98
CA GLN A 175 17.14 -23.03 6.20
C GLN A 175 16.66 -23.34 7.61
N GLY A 176 15.74 -24.29 7.72
CA GLY A 176 15.16 -24.75 8.98
C GLY A 176 13.94 -23.95 9.43
N LEU A 177 13.50 -22.94 8.67
CA LEU A 177 12.21 -22.30 8.88
C LEU A 177 11.13 -22.97 8.02
N LEU A 178 9.93 -23.12 8.58
CA LEU A 178 8.69 -23.47 7.88
C LEU A 178 7.81 -22.22 7.80
N VAL A 179 7.56 -21.74 6.59
CA VAL A 179 6.89 -20.46 6.33
C VAL A 179 5.57 -20.69 5.59
N ALA A 180 4.48 -20.12 6.10
CA ALA A 180 3.19 -20.08 5.41
C ALA A 180 3.04 -18.78 4.62
N ILE A 181 2.51 -18.85 3.39
CA ILE A 181 2.32 -17.70 2.52
C ILE A 181 0.91 -17.70 1.95
N ASP A 182 0.18 -16.61 2.18
CA ASP A 182 -1.12 -16.33 1.58
C ASP A 182 -0.95 -15.29 0.47
N CYS A 183 -1.16 -15.70 -0.78
CA CYS A 183 -1.01 -14.87 -1.96
C CYS A 183 -2.28 -14.08 -2.33
N ALA A 184 -3.34 -14.15 -1.53
CA ALA A 184 -4.63 -13.50 -1.78
C ALA A 184 -5.26 -13.82 -3.15
N ASN A 185 -4.85 -14.90 -3.83
CA ASN A 185 -5.13 -15.16 -5.26
C ASN A 185 -4.82 -13.93 -6.14
N GLY A 186 -3.91 -13.07 -5.70
CA GLY A 186 -3.50 -11.83 -6.33
C GLY A 186 -2.18 -11.96 -7.09
N SER A 187 -1.55 -10.83 -7.35
CA SER A 187 -0.32 -10.74 -8.14
C SER A 187 0.88 -11.47 -7.50
N ALA A 188 0.90 -11.64 -6.17
CA ALA A 188 1.90 -12.44 -5.49
C ALA A 188 1.92 -13.90 -5.96
N SER A 189 0.80 -14.44 -6.47
CA SER A 189 0.74 -15.81 -7.02
C SER A 189 1.72 -16.03 -8.18
N ALA A 190 2.02 -15.00 -8.94
CA ALA A 190 2.95 -15.08 -10.06
C ALA A 190 4.44 -15.05 -9.64
N THR A 191 4.74 -14.52 -8.46
CA THR A 191 6.12 -14.22 -8.02
C THR A 191 6.57 -15.02 -6.82
N ALA A 192 5.68 -15.28 -5.85
CA ALA A 192 6.04 -15.78 -4.52
C ALA A 192 6.79 -17.11 -4.56
N GLU A 193 6.32 -18.11 -5.30
CA GLU A 193 6.96 -19.42 -5.33
C GLU A 193 8.41 -19.33 -5.80
N SER A 194 8.66 -18.70 -6.93
CA SER A 194 10.01 -18.56 -7.49
C SER A 194 10.90 -17.62 -6.67
N LEU A 195 10.32 -16.60 -6.01
CA LEU A 195 11.03 -15.71 -5.10
C LEU A 195 11.54 -16.47 -3.88
N PHE A 196 10.61 -17.06 -3.13
CA PHE A 196 10.92 -17.64 -1.83
C PHE A 196 11.68 -18.95 -1.93
N TYR A 197 11.48 -19.75 -3.01
CA TYR A 197 12.23 -20.99 -3.24
C TYR A 197 13.75 -20.81 -3.09
N LYS A 198 14.31 -19.70 -3.57
CA LYS A 198 15.76 -19.44 -3.49
C LYS A 198 16.29 -19.15 -2.09
N PHE A 199 15.41 -18.82 -1.15
CA PHE A 199 15.81 -18.56 0.24
C PHE A 199 16.04 -19.83 1.07
N GLY A 200 15.61 -20.99 0.57
CA GLY A 200 15.96 -22.29 1.15
C GLY A 200 15.21 -22.67 2.44
N ALA A 201 14.16 -21.95 2.82
CA ALA A 201 13.20 -22.39 3.84
C ALA A 201 12.20 -23.39 3.23
N GLU A 202 11.40 -24.04 4.09
CA GLU A 202 10.24 -24.80 3.64
C GLU A 202 9.02 -23.86 3.57
N TYR A 203 8.25 -23.93 2.48
CA TYR A 203 7.12 -23.04 2.24
C TYR A 203 5.82 -23.81 2.04
N VAL A 204 4.74 -23.27 2.58
CA VAL A 204 3.37 -23.73 2.35
C VAL A 204 2.55 -22.55 1.84
N TYR A 205 2.04 -22.69 0.63
CA TYR A 205 1.24 -21.65 -0.02
C TYR A 205 -0.24 -21.92 0.11
N ILE A 206 -1.03 -20.86 0.32
CA ILE A 206 -2.49 -20.84 0.18
C ILE A 206 -2.91 -19.66 -0.69
N ASN A 207 -4.09 -19.77 -1.27
CA ASN A 207 -4.69 -18.73 -2.11
C ASN A 207 -3.70 -18.23 -3.20
N ASN A 208 -3.05 -19.17 -3.90
CA ASN A 208 -2.11 -18.89 -4.99
C ASN A 208 -2.53 -19.50 -6.34
N GLU A 209 -3.81 -19.82 -6.48
CA GLU A 209 -4.43 -20.33 -7.71
C GLU A 209 -5.51 -19.36 -8.20
N PRO A 210 -5.12 -18.22 -8.77
CA PRO A 210 -6.08 -17.21 -9.23
C PRO A 210 -6.89 -17.70 -10.44
N ASP A 211 -8.21 -17.51 -10.40
CA ASP A 211 -9.14 -17.84 -11.47
C ASP A 211 -9.74 -16.58 -12.15
N GLY A 212 -9.28 -15.41 -11.76
CA GLY A 212 -9.78 -14.11 -12.24
C GLY A 212 -10.91 -13.54 -11.42
N LEU A 213 -11.55 -14.33 -10.56
CA LEU A 213 -12.72 -13.94 -9.76
C LEU A 213 -12.50 -14.05 -8.25
N ASN A 214 -11.49 -14.79 -7.81
CA ASN A 214 -11.25 -15.15 -6.41
C ASN A 214 -10.21 -14.26 -5.69
N ILE A 215 -9.75 -13.18 -6.30
CA ILE A 215 -8.80 -12.24 -5.67
C ILE A 215 -9.40 -11.62 -4.41
N ASN A 216 -8.64 -11.65 -3.29
CA ASN A 216 -9.06 -11.14 -1.97
C ASN A 216 -10.35 -11.78 -1.40
N ASP A 217 -10.89 -12.84 -2.01
CA ASP A 217 -12.12 -13.46 -1.50
C ASP A 217 -11.82 -14.25 -0.23
N LYS A 218 -12.10 -13.63 0.91
CA LYS A 218 -11.85 -14.18 2.26
C LYS A 218 -10.42 -14.66 2.47
N CYS A 219 -9.45 -14.00 1.90
CA CYS A 219 -8.03 -14.34 1.98
C CYS A 219 -7.14 -13.09 1.96
N GLY A 220 -5.84 -13.31 2.11
CA GLY A 220 -4.84 -12.25 2.12
C GLY A 220 -4.85 -11.37 3.37
N SER A 221 -4.22 -10.20 3.28
CA SER A 221 -3.98 -9.31 4.43
C SER A 221 -5.24 -8.72 5.07
N THR A 222 -6.37 -8.70 4.36
CA THR A 222 -7.66 -8.22 4.88
C THR A 222 -8.52 -9.31 5.50
N HIS A 223 -8.20 -10.60 5.27
CA HIS A 223 -8.89 -11.78 5.79
C HIS A 223 -7.86 -12.85 6.15
N ILE A 224 -7.12 -12.60 7.22
CA ILE A 224 -5.92 -13.35 7.60
C ILE A 224 -6.23 -14.66 8.35
N GLU A 225 -7.50 -14.96 8.63
CA GLU A 225 -7.93 -16.07 9.48
C GLU A 225 -7.47 -17.43 8.94
N GLN A 226 -7.51 -17.64 7.62
CA GLN A 226 -7.05 -18.85 6.97
C GLN A 226 -5.54 -19.09 7.19
N LEU A 227 -4.75 -18.02 7.12
CA LEU A 227 -3.32 -18.08 7.38
C LEU A 227 -3.03 -18.42 8.84
N VAL A 228 -3.77 -17.81 9.79
CA VAL A 228 -3.66 -18.10 11.23
C VAL A 228 -3.92 -19.58 11.52
N GLU A 229 -4.99 -20.13 10.93
CA GLU A 229 -5.31 -21.56 11.06
C GLU A 229 -4.21 -22.45 10.47
N LEU A 230 -3.70 -22.09 9.30
CA LEU A 230 -2.62 -22.84 8.64
C LEU A 230 -1.35 -22.86 9.48
N VAL A 231 -0.90 -21.71 9.98
CA VAL A 231 0.29 -21.57 10.83
C VAL A 231 0.17 -22.49 12.05
N LYS A 232 -0.95 -22.41 12.77
CA LYS A 232 -1.19 -23.26 13.95
C LYS A 232 -1.25 -24.76 13.60
N LYS A 233 -1.95 -25.12 12.54
CA LYS A 233 -2.16 -26.52 12.14
C LYS A 233 -0.87 -27.17 11.65
N ARG A 234 -0.03 -26.45 10.93
CA ARG A 234 1.21 -26.97 10.34
C ARG A 234 2.42 -26.75 11.25
N GLY A 235 2.29 -25.94 12.31
CA GLY A 235 3.41 -25.55 13.17
C GLY A 235 4.43 -24.70 12.43
N CYS A 236 3.97 -23.75 11.62
CA CYS A 236 4.87 -22.87 10.90
C CYS A 236 5.55 -21.89 11.86
N ASP A 237 6.80 -21.53 11.57
CA ASP A 237 7.57 -20.55 12.34
C ASP A 237 7.05 -19.12 12.13
N VAL A 238 6.49 -18.84 10.96
CA VAL A 238 5.89 -17.57 10.59
C VAL A 238 4.95 -17.75 9.41
N GLY A 239 3.92 -16.89 9.31
CA GLY A 239 3.08 -16.75 8.13
C GLY A 239 3.13 -15.33 7.59
N PHE A 240 2.96 -15.15 6.27
CA PHE A 240 2.83 -13.84 5.61
C PHE A 240 1.60 -13.84 4.72
N ALA A 241 0.80 -12.76 4.82
CA ALA A 241 -0.36 -12.50 3.97
C ALA A 241 -0.14 -11.22 3.17
N PHE A 242 -0.32 -11.29 1.87
CA PHE A 242 -0.30 -10.17 0.97
C PHE A 242 -1.73 -9.70 0.64
N ASP A 243 -1.87 -8.53 0.03
CA ASP A 243 -3.11 -8.12 -0.62
C ASP A 243 -3.04 -8.36 -2.15
N GLY A 244 -4.09 -8.02 -2.86
CA GLY A 244 -4.25 -8.40 -4.28
C GLY A 244 -3.13 -7.93 -5.20
N ASP A 245 -2.49 -6.79 -4.93
CA ASP A 245 -1.34 -6.29 -5.70
C ASP A 245 -0.02 -6.32 -4.93
N ALA A 246 -0.03 -6.99 -3.78
CA ALA A 246 1.12 -7.32 -2.96
C ALA A 246 2.00 -6.12 -2.55
N ASP A 247 1.41 -4.93 -2.44
CA ASP A 247 2.06 -3.75 -1.88
C ASP A 247 2.00 -3.72 -0.35
N ARG A 248 1.23 -4.64 0.27
CA ARG A 248 1.07 -4.83 1.72
C ARG A 248 1.48 -6.22 2.17
N CYS A 249 1.94 -6.29 3.43
CA CYS A 249 2.26 -7.54 4.11
C CYS A 249 1.84 -7.47 5.58
N LEU A 250 1.05 -8.43 6.03
CA LEU A 250 0.87 -8.73 7.44
C LEU A 250 1.53 -10.07 7.76
N ALA A 251 1.96 -10.25 9.01
CA ALA A 251 2.54 -11.51 9.43
C ALA A 251 1.70 -12.21 10.51
N VAL A 252 1.95 -13.51 10.68
CA VAL A 252 1.39 -14.34 11.76
C VAL A 252 2.56 -15.03 12.46
N ASP A 253 2.67 -14.89 13.78
CA ASP A 253 3.70 -15.54 14.55
C ASP A 253 3.42 -17.05 14.75
N GLU A 254 4.38 -17.79 15.26
CA GLU A 254 4.30 -19.23 15.50
C GLU A 254 3.18 -19.67 16.48
N LYS A 255 2.56 -18.70 17.17
CA LYS A 255 1.42 -18.92 18.08
C LYS A 255 0.09 -18.60 17.43
N GLY A 256 0.13 -18.01 16.22
CA GLY A 256 -1.03 -17.57 15.48
C GLY A 256 -1.54 -16.18 15.87
N ASN A 257 -0.69 -15.33 16.46
CA ASN A 257 -1.01 -13.94 16.68
C ASN A 257 -0.71 -13.13 15.42
N ILE A 258 -1.60 -12.20 15.09
CA ILE A 258 -1.44 -11.30 13.94
C ILE A 258 -0.42 -10.22 14.29
N ILE A 259 0.54 -10.02 13.41
CA ILE A 259 1.57 -9.00 13.48
C ILE A 259 1.31 -8.01 12.34
N ASP A 260 0.79 -6.86 12.71
CA ASP A 260 0.43 -5.80 11.77
C ASP A 260 1.64 -4.99 11.28
N GLY A 261 1.39 -4.01 10.40
CA GLY A 261 2.42 -3.16 9.84
C GLY A 261 3.18 -2.36 10.89
N ASP A 262 2.51 -1.88 11.94
CA ASP A 262 3.16 -1.16 13.03
C ASP A 262 4.19 -2.03 13.75
N LYS A 263 3.82 -3.26 14.09
CA LYS A 263 4.73 -4.22 14.75
C LYS A 263 5.89 -4.61 13.84
N LEU A 264 5.63 -4.82 12.54
CA LEU A 264 6.69 -5.10 11.57
C LEU A 264 7.65 -3.93 11.45
N ILE A 265 7.15 -2.69 11.26
CA ILE A 265 8.00 -1.48 11.21
C ILE A 265 8.82 -1.35 12.49
N ALA A 266 8.22 -1.58 13.66
CA ALA A 266 8.90 -1.46 14.96
C ALA A 266 10.10 -2.41 15.08
N ILE A 267 9.90 -3.71 14.82
CA ILE A 267 10.98 -4.71 14.95
C ILE A 267 12.05 -4.55 13.86
N LEU A 268 11.64 -4.21 12.64
CA LEU A 268 12.57 -3.97 11.53
C LEU A 268 13.38 -2.68 11.75
N SER A 269 12.77 -1.61 12.24
CA SER A 269 13.49 -0.38 12.61
C SER A 269 14.52 -0.64 13.71
N ARG A 270 14.15 -1.42 14.76
CA ARG A 270 15.09 -1.82 15.79
C ARG A 270 16.26 -2.63 15.22
N TYR A 271 15.98 -3.59 14.37
CA TYR A 271 17.01 -4.39 13.70
C TYR A 271 17.93 -3.53 12.83
N MET A 272 17.36 -2.66 11.99
CA MET A 272 18.13 -1.73 11.16
C MET A 272 19.02 -0.81 12.00
N LYS A 273 18.53 -0.36 13.18
CA LYS A 273 19.34 0.42 14.12
C LYS A 273 20.51 -0.39 14.67
N GLU A 274 20.27 -1.63 15.10
CA GLU A 274 21.30 -2.53 15.62
C GLU A 274 22.37 -2.82 14.54
N MET A 275 21.96 -2.90 13.27
CA MET A 275 22.87 -3.07 12.14
C MET A 275 23.53 -1.76 11.66
N GLY A 276 23.14 -0.61 12.22
CA GLY A 276 23.67 0.70 11.81
C GLY A 276 23.17 1.18 10.45
N THR A 277 22.07 0.62 9.96
CA THR A 277 21.48 0.94 8.65
C THR A 277 20.24 1.84 8.72
N LEU A 278 19.68 2.09 9.93
CA LEU A 278 18.55 2.99 10.11
C LEU A 278 19.01 4.46 9.97
N LYS A 279 18.65 5.08 8.86
CA LYS A 279 19.02 6.47 8.58
C LYS A 279 18.35 7.44 9.54
N ASN A 280 19.14 8.38 10.04
CA ASN A 280 18.72 9.40 11.01
C ASN A 280 18.06 8.82 12.27
N ASN A 281 18.21 7.51 12.52
CA ASN A 281 17.60 6.79 13.64
C ASN A 281 16.07 7.03 13.73
N THR A 282 15.39 7.12 12.57
CA THR A 282 13.98 7.56 12.45
C THR A 282 13.18 6.60 11.57
N ALA A 283 11.93 6.34 11.96
CA ALA A 283 10.91 5.70 11.14
C ALA A 283 9.73 6.66 10.90
N VAL A 284 9.14 6.59 9.70
CA VAL A 284 8.01 7.43 9.31
C VAL A 284 6.74 6.60 9.28
N VAL A 285 5.70 7.07 10.00
CA VAL A 285 4.41 6.39 10.08
C VAL A 285 3.26 7.40 9.93
N THR A 286 2.03 6.93 9.95
CA THR A 286 0.88 7.85 9.92
C THR A 286 0.36 8.12 11.34
N VAL A 287 -0.50 9.14 11.47
CA VAL A 287 -1.22 9.42 12.72
C VAL A 287 -2.14 8.28 13.17
N MET A 288 -2.28 7.21 12.39
CA MET A 288 -3.07 6.04 12.75
C MET A 288 -2.25 4.95 13.45
N SER A 289 -0.92 5.05 13.46
CA SER A 289 -0.07 4.06 14.14
C SER A 289 -0.34 4.00 15.62
N ASN A 290 -0.38 2.78 16.16
CA ASN A 290 -0.81 2.50 17.52
C ASN A 290 0.11 3.13 18.59
N LEU A 291 -0.45 3.55 19.71
CA LEU A 291 0.30 4.13 20.83
C LEU A 291 1.40 3.17 21.34
N GLY A 292 1.13 1.86 21.29
CA GLY A 292 2.12 0.84 21.64
C GLY A 292 3.35 0.86 20.74
N PHE A 293 3.18 1.09 19.46
CA PHE A 293 4.28 1.32 18.53
C PHE A 293 5.14 2.50 18.98
N HIS A 294 4.54 3.67 19.25
CA HIS A 294 5.27 4.86 19.68
C HIS A 294 6.05 4.66 20.98
N ARG A 295 5.45 3.97 21.95
CA ARG A 295 6.13 3.62 23.22
C ARG A 295 7.34 2.75 22.97
N PHE A 296 7.18 1.68 22.19
CA PHE A 296 8.28 0.78 21.86
C PHE A 296 9.43 1.52 21.14
N MET A 297 9.12 2.38 20.18
CA MET A 297 10.11 3.14 19.44
C MET A 297 10.88 4.09 20.38
N ASN A 298 10.18 4.80 21.27
CA ASN A 298 10.78 5.68 22.25
C ASN A 298 11.70 4.92 23.22
N GLU A 299 11.25 3.78 23.76
CA GLU A 299 12.06 2.91 24.66
C GLU A 299 13.33 2.42 23.96
N ASN A 300 13.26 2.15 22.66
CA ASN A 300 14.42 1.78 21.84
C ASN A 300 15.21 2.99 21.31
N LYS A 301 14.84 4.22 21.71
CA LYS A 301 15.49 5.47 21.28
C LYS A 301 15.50 5.61 19.76
N ILE A 302 14.39 5.28 19.11
CA ILE A 302 14.14 5.47 17.68
C ILE A 302 13.11 6.58 17.56
N GLU A 303 13.44 7.61 16.80
CA GLU A 303 12.52 8.71 16.54
C GLU A 303 11.40 8.27 15.60
N THR A 304 10.20 8.85 15.79
CA THR A 304 9.06 8.59 14.93
C THR A 304 8.51 9.90 14.39
N VAL A 305 8.33 9.96 13.06
CA VAL A 305 7.67 11.08 12.41
C VAL A 305 6.30 10.61 11.94
N CYS A 306 5.25 11.35 12.38
CA CYS A 306 3.87 11.05 12.02
C CYS A 306 3.38 11.95 10.90
N THR A 307 2.90 11.35 9.82
CA THR A 307 2.28 12.07 8.70
C THR A 307 0.76 11.93 8.73
N LYS A 308 0.08 12.62 7.83
CA LYS A 308 -1.32 12.36 7.50
C LYS A 308 -1.48 10.92 6.99
N VAL A 309 -2.69 10.37 7.07
CA VAL A 309 -3.03 9.05 6.54
C VAL A 309 -2.88 9.05 5.03
N GLY A 310 -2.16 8.05 4.53
CA GLY A 310 -1.88 7.82 3.12
C GLY A 310 -0.38 7.62 2.88
N ASP A 311 -0.05 6.53 2.20
CA ASP A 311 1.30 6.10 1.86
C ASP A 311 2.12 7.20 1.15
N ARG A 312 1.46 8.02 0.35
CA ARG A 312 2.06 9.17 -0.32
C ARG A 312 2.71 10.15 0.66
N TYR A 313 2.03 10.50 1.76
CA TYR A 313 2.58 11.44 2.76
C TYR A 313 3.75 10.82 3.51
N VAL A 314 3.70 9.51 3.77
CA VAL A 314 4.83 8.77 4.33
C VAL A 314 6.04 8.85 3.41
N LEU A 315 5.85 8.56 2.12
CA LEU A 315 6.91 8.61 1.13
C LEU A 315 7.50 10.01 0.96
N GLU A 316 6.67 11.05 0.86
CA GLU A 316 7.11 12.44 0.75
C GLU A 316 7.99 12.84 1.95
N GLU A 317 7.58 12.49 3.16
CA GLU A 317 8.35 12.76 4.37
C GLU A 317 9.69 12.03 4.37
N MET A 318 9.69 10.75 3.95
CA MET A 318 10.92 9.96 3.84
C MET A 318 11.89 10.57 2.83
N LEU A 319 11.42 11.01 1.67
CA LEU A 319 12.24 11.62 0.62
C LEU A 319 12.82 12.97 1.06
N ASN A 320 12.00 13.82 1.68
CA ASN A 320 12.40 15.16 2.08
C ASN A 320 13.48 15.16 3.18
N ASN A 321 13.47 14.16 4.05
CA ASN A 321 14.36 14.12 5.22
C ASN A 321 15.38 12.97 5.17
N GLY A 322 15.37 12.17 4.11
CA GLY A 322 16.34 11.09 3.91
C GLY A 322 16.15 9.90 4.86
N TYR A 323 14.92 9.62 5.27
CA TYR A 323 14.58 8.42 6.03
C TYR A 323 14.43 7.21 5.11
N ASN A 324 14.70 6.01 5.61
CA ASN A 324 14.73 4.82 4.76
C ASN A 324 13.77 3.70 5.16
N ILE A 325 13.00 3.85 6.23
CA ILE A 325 11.89 2.97 6.57
C ILE A 325 10.67 3.80 6.98
N GLY A 326 9.51 3.41 6.49
CA GLY A 326 8.23 4.00 6.85
C GLY A 326 7.07 3.15 6.36
N GLY A 327 5.85 3.49 6.80
CA GLY A 327 4.67 2.78 6.34
C GLY A 327 3.44 3.00 7.20
N GLU A 328 2.51 2.07 7.09
CA GLU A 328 1.20 2.11 7.72
C GLU A 328 0.87 0.80 8.45
N GLN A 329 0.03 0.87 9.46
CA GLN A 329 -0.49 -0.30 10.18
C GLN A 329 -1.09 -1.37 9.25
N SER A 330 -1.65 -0.95 8.11
CA SER A 330 -2.21 -1.83 7.07
C SER A 330 -1.19 -2.79 6.42
N GLY A 331 0.11 -2.63 6.71
CA GLY A 331 1.19 -3.44 6.16
C GLY A 331 1.85 -2.88 4.90
N HIS A 332 1.47 -1.68 4.46
CA HIS A 332 2.18 -0.96 3.40
C HIS A 332 3.48 -0.40 3.97
N ILE A 333 4.59 -1.09 3.75
CA ILE A 333 5.90 -0.77 4.32
C ILE A 333 6.90 -0.46 3.21
N ILE A 334 7.55 0.69 3.32
CA ILE A 334 8.51 1.22 2.35
C ILE A 334 9.93 1.06 2.92
N PHE A 335 10.79 0.38 2.21
CA PHE A 335 12.23 0.35 2.41
C PHE A 335 12.89 1.18 1.31
N LEU A 336 13.07 2.48 1.53
CA LEU A 336 13.43 3.44 0.47
C LEU A 336 14.82 3.16 -0.16
N ASP A 337 15.68 2.42 0.52
CA ASP A 337 16.95 1.97 -0.05
C ASP A 337 16.75 0.89 -1.14
N HIS A 338 15.61 0.22 -1.17
CA HIS A 338 15.31 -0.90 -2.06
C HIS A 338 14.12 -0.65 -2.97
N ALA A 339 13.06 -0.01 -2.49
CA ALA A 339 11.80 0.18 -3.20
C ALA A 339 11.30 1.63 -3.09
N THR A 340 10.56 2.10 -4.10
CA THR A 340 9.98 3.46 -4.16
C THR A 340 8.52 3.50 -3.73
N THR A 341 7.98 2.38 -3.29
CA THR A 341 6.62 2.22 -2.75
C THR A 341 6.61 1.07 -1.75
N GLY A 342 5.52 0.83 -1.07
CA GLY A 342 5.36 -0.36 -0.24
C GLY A 342 5.55 -1.64 -1.05
N ASP A 343 6.21 -2.62 -0.43
CA ASP A 343 6.49 -3.92 -1.04
C ASP A 343 6.30 -5.03 -0.01
N GLY A 344 5.21 -5.78 -0.17
CA GLY A 344 4.85 -6.83 0.76
C GLY A 344 5.84 -8.00 0.72
N GLN A 345 6.31 -8.38 -0.46
CA GLN A 345 7.25 -9.50 -0.61
C GLN A 345 8.66 -9.13 -0.11
N LEU A 346 9.09 -7.90 -0.34
CA LEU A 346 10.31 -7.37 0.27
C LEU A 346 10.20 -7.34 1.80
N THR A 347 9.05 -6.90 2.33
CA THR A 347 8.78 -6.89 3.78
C THR A 347 8.88 -8.29 4.39
N ALA A 348 8.30 -9.30 3.73
CA ALA A 348 8.42 -10.69 4.13
C ALA A 348 9.89 -11.17 4.10
N ALA A 349 10.63 -10.86 3.04
CA ALA A 349 12.05 -11.22 2.92
C ALA A 349 12.91 -10.57 4.03
N GLN A 350 12.73 -9.27 4.31
CA GLN A 350 13.43 -8.57 5.39
C GLN A 350 13.06 -9.12 6.77
N THR A 351 11.80 -9.55 6.97
CA THR A 351 11.38 -10.19 8.22
C THR A 351 12.00 -11.57 8.39
N LEU A 352 12.10 -12.37 7.32
CA LEU A 352 12.81 -13.66 7.35
C LEU A 352 14.30 -13.49 7.64
N GLU A 353 14.94 -12.45 7.07
CA GLU A 353 16.33 -12.10 7.39
C GLU A 353 16.49 -11.81 8.88
N LEU A 354 15.62 -10.98 9.47
CA LEU A 354 15.60 -10.69 10.90
C LEU A 354 15.46 -11.96 11.75
N LEU A 355 14.50 -12.85 11.42
CA LEU A 355 14.28 -14.12 12.14
C LEU A 355 15.51 -15.02 12.07
N SER A 356 16.10 -15.14 10.89
CA SER A 356 17.28 -15.97 10.65
C SER A 356 18.52 -15.47 11.42
N LYS A 357 18.73 -14.15 11.47
CA LYS A 357 19.89 -13.55 12.17
C LYS A 357 19.70 -13.56 13.69
N CYS A 358 18.51 -13.22 14.18
CA CYS A 358 18.23 -13.17 15.61
C CYS A 358 18.03 -14.54 16.25
N LYS A 359 17.68 -15.57 15.48
CA LYS A 359 17.35 -16.93 15.95
C LYS A 359 16.33 -16.92 17.10
N ARG A 360 15.35 -16.04 17.01
CA ARG A 360 14.26 -15.87 17.97
C ARG A 360 12.93 -15.93 17.23
N PRO A 361 11.90 -16.60 17.79
CA PRO A 361 10.58 -16.61 17.16
C PRO A 361 9.98 -15.21 17.13
N LEU A 362 9.08 -14.99 16.15
CA LEU A 362 8.48 -13.67 15.91
C LEU A 362 7.71 -13.17 17.15
N SER A 363 7.00 -14.07 17.86
CA SER A 363 6.30 -13.71 19.10
C SER A 363 7.20 -13.15 20.19
N GLN A 364 8.48 -13.53 20.22
CA GLN A 364 9.44 -12.98 21.16
C GLN A 364 10.01 -11.62 20.72
N LEU A 365 10.08 -11.38 19.42
CA LEU A 365 10.56 -10.10 18.88
C LEU A 365 9.56 -8.97 19.12
N VAL A 366 8.26 -9.28 19.08
CA VAL A 366 7.18 -8.30 19.27
C VAL A 366 6.62 -8.23 20.70
N LYS A 367 7.08 -9.09 21.65
CA LYS A 367 6.48 -9.23 22.98
C LYS A 367 6.46 -7.93 23.80
N ASP A 368 7.44 -7.05 23.55
CA ASP A 368 7.62 -5.80 24.28
C ASP A 368 6.86 -4.64 23.60
N ILE A 369 6.15 -4.89 22.50
CA ILE A 369 5.27 -3.92 21.85
C ILE A 369 3.86 -4.09 22.42
N PRO A 370 3.40 -3.18 23.29
CA PRO A 370 2.07 -3.30 23.89
C PRO A 370 0.98 -3.03 22.83
N ASP A 371 -0.10 -3.80 22.89
CA ASP A 371 -1.30 -3.51 22.10
C ASP A 371 -2.20 -2.56 22.91
N PHE A 372 -2.51 -1.41 22.33
CA PHE A 372 -3.51 -0.51 22.88
C PHE A 372 -4.82 -0.74 22.13
N PRO A 373 -5.88 -1.22 22.82
CA PRO A 373 -7.23 -1.29 22.26
C PRO A 373 -7.60 0.02 21.57
N GLN A 374 -8.14 -0.08 20.36
CA GLN A 374 -8.51 1.05 19.51
C GLN A 374 -9.96 0.89 19.05
N LEU A 375 -10.73 1.97 19.08
CA LEU A 375 -12.08 2.02 18.51
C LEU A 375 -12.20 3.21 17.56
N LEU A 376 -12.64 2.94 16.33
CA LEU A 376 -12.94 3.94 15.33
C LEU A 376 -14.45 3.98 15.06
N VAL A 377 -15.06 5.14 15.22
CA VAL A 377 -16.47 5.39 14.90
C VAL A 377 -16.57 6.47 13.83
N ASN A 378 -17.27 6.17 12.74
CA ASN A 378 -17.58 7.12 11.68
C ASN A 378 -18.95 7.77 11.94
N VAL A 379 -18.98 9.09 12.09
CA VAL A 379 -20.21 9.85 12.28
C VAL A 379 -20.53 10.61 11.00
N LYS A 380 -21.59 10.20 10.30
CA LYS A 380 -22.09 10.94 9.13
C LYS A 380 -22.63 12.29 9.59
N ILE A 381 -22.26 13.35 8.90
CA ILE A 381 -22.73 14.73 9.14
C ILE A 381 -23.43 15.25 7.89
N THR A 382 -24.14 16.37 8.00
CA THR A 382 -24.69 17.02 6.81
C THR A 382 -23.61 17.82 6.06
N GLU A 383 -23.74 17.97 4.76
CA GLU A 383 -22.71 18.62 3.92
C GLU A 383 -22.45 20.08 4.33
N ASP A 384 -23.49 20.79 4.76
CA ASP A 384 -23.42 22.18 5.25
C ASP A 384 -22.72 22.31 6.61
N LYS A 385 -22.51 21.20 7.33
CA LYS A 385 -21.82 21.17 8.63
C LYS A 385 -20.35 20.78 8.53
N LYS A 386 -19.87 20.52 7.34
CA LYS A 386 -18.46 20.20 7.10
C LYS A 386 -17.55 21.34 7.56
N GLY A 387 -16.44 21.03 8.23
CA GLY A 387 -15.49 22.02 8.80
C GLY A 387 -15.99 22.72 10.07
N LEU A 388 -17.03 22.20 10.77
CA LEU A 388 -17.57 22.81 11.99
C LEU A 388 -17.28 22.04 13.29
N TRP A 389 -16.80 20.79 13.21
CA TRP A 389 -16.62 19.95 14.40
C TRP A 389 -15.63 20.56 15.40
N ASP A 390 -14.51 21.11 14.92
CA ASP A 390 -13.46 21.76 15.71
C ASP A 390 -13.80 23.19 16.16
N LYS A 391 -14.86 23.78 15.60
CA LYS A 391 -15.41 25.10 15.95
C LYS A 391 -16.61 25.02 16.89
N THR A 392 -17.14 23.81 17.14
CA THR A 392 -18.29 23.60 17.99
C THR A 392 -17.84 23.34 19.41
N GLN A 393 -18.05 24.34 20.31
CA GLN A 393 -17.55 24.32 21.69
C GLN A 393 -17.91 23.05 22.44
N LYS A 394 -19.15 22.54 22.33
CA LYS A 394 -19.60 21.31 23.00
C LYS A 394 -18.76 20.09 22.59
N ILE A 395 -18.33 20.04 21.31
CA ILE A 395 -17.49 18.93 20.78
C ILE A 395 -16.06 19.05 21.31
N THR A 396 -15.47 20.25 21.24
CA THR A 396 -14.11 20.48 21.73
C THR A 396 -13.99 20.29 23.23
N ASP A 397 -15.02 20.66 24.01
CA ASP A 397 -15.05 20.46 25.47
C ASP A 397 -15.06 18.98 25.85
N ILE A 398 -15.86 18.15 25.17
CA ILE A 398 -15.88 16.71 25.46
C ILE A 398 -14.61 16.00 25.04
N ILE A 399 -13.97 16.43 23.95
CA ILE A 399 -12.66 15.94 23.54
C ILE A 399 -11.62 16.27 24.61
N ALA A 400 -11.58 17.52 25.09
CA ALA A 400 -10.63 17.94 26.14
C ALA A 400 -10.85 17.17 27.47
N GLN A 401 -12.10 16.88 27.84
CA GLN A 401 -12.40 16.05 29.01
C GLN A 401 -11.88 14.62 28.85
N ALA A 402 -12.07 14.03 27.66
CA ALA A 402 -11.56 12.70 27.37
C ALA A 402 -10.00 12.66 27.38
N GLU A 403 -9.35 13.66 26.79
CA GLU A 403 -7.89 13.81 26.82
C GLU A 403 -7.36 13.92 28.25
N GLN A 404 -8.01 14.71 29.09
CA GLN A 404 -7.64 14.85 30.50
C GLN A 404 -7.85 13.54 31.28
N ALA A 405 -8.93 12.82 31.02
CA ALA A 405 -9.22 11.55 31.71
C ALA A 405 -8.26 10.43 31.32
N MET A 406 -7.95 10.31 30.04
CA MET A 406 -7.08 9.25 29.53
C MET A 406 -5.59 9.54 29.74
N GLY A 407 -5.19 10.81 29.78
CA GLY A 407 -3.80 11.26 30.01
C GLY A 407 -2.81 10.54 29.09
N GLU A 408 -1.67 10.10 29.64
CA GLU A 408 -0.62 9.37 28.90
C GLU A 408 -1.02 7.93 28.53
N ASN A 409 -2.15 7.42 29.04
CA ASN A 409 -2.61 6.06 28.79
C ASN A 409 -3.57 5.95 27.61
N GLY A 410 -3.84 7.04 26.92
CA GLY A 410 -4.70 7.03 25.75
C GLY A 410 -4.43 8.17 24.79
N ARG A 411 -4.98 8.06 23.59
CA ARG A 411 -4.91 9.05 22.53
C ARG A 411 -6.26 9.20 21.84
N ILE A 412 -6.60 10.41 21.51
CA ILE A 412 -7.83 10.76 20.82
C ILE A 412 -7.48 11.41 19.50
N LEU A 413 -8.05 10.91 18.43
CA LEU A 413 -7.94 11.49 17.09
C LEU A 413 -9.30 11.69 16.48
N VAL A 414 -9.71 12.95 16.36
CA VAL A 414 -10.95 13.35 15.67
C VAL A 414 -10.58 14.07 14.38
N ARG A 415 -11.12 13.64 13.26
CA ARG A 415 -10.84 14.24 11.95
C ARG A 415 -12.02 14.09 10.99
N GLU A 416 -12.13 15.01 10.06
CA GLU A 416 -13.05 14.85 8.92
C GLU A 416 -12.50 13.89 7.86
N SER A 417 -13.43 13.26 7.15
CA SER A 417 -13.10 12.56 5.91
C SER A 417 -12.89 13.58 4.79
N GLY A 418 -11.82 13.40 4.01
CA GLY A 418 -11.57 14.27 2.84
C GLY A 418 -12.60 14.10 1.71
N THR A 419 -13.27 12.95 1.63
CA THR A 419 -14.13 12.55 0.50
C THR A 419 -15.60 12.50 0.85
N GLU A 420 -15.95 12.17 2.08
CA GLU A 420 -17.33 11.94 2.52
C GLU A 420 -17.72 12.95 3.63
N PRO A 421 -18.99 13.35 3.75
CA PRO A 421 -19.46 14.19 4.84
C PRO A 421 -19.56 13.37 6.14
N LEU A 422 -18.41 13.06 6.72
CA LEU A 422 -18.33 12.34 8.00
C LEU A 422 -17.12 12.78 8.83
N VAL A 423 -17.30 12.70 10.15
CA VAL A 423 -16.25 12.89 11.14
C VAL A 423 -15.85 11.51 11.68
N ARG A 424 -14.57 11.22 11.69
CA ARG A 424 -13.99 10.00 12.23
C ARG A 424 -13.50 10.27 13.64
N VAL A 425 -14.01 9.51 14.59
CA VAL A 425 -13.59 9.54 16.00
C VAL A 425 -12.83 8.27 16.27
N MET A 426 -11.53 8.36 16.49
CA MET A 426 -10.68 7.26 16.88
C MET A 426 -10.14 7.52 18.28
N ILE A 427 -10.31 6.55 19.16
CA ILE A 427 -9.69 6.55 20.49
C ILE A 427 -8.95 5.24 20.67
N GLU A 428 -7.76 5.34 21.22
CA GLU A 428 -7.00 4.20 21.68
C GLU A 428 -6.52 4.43 23.12
N GLY A 429 -6.40 3.36 23.88
CA GLY A 429 -6.01 3.49 25.27
C GLY A 429 -5.81 2.13 25.94
N LYS A 430 -5.22 2.15 27.14
CA LYS A 430 -4.89 0.96 27.90
C LYS A 430 -6.14 0.21 28.41
N ASP A 431 -7.21 0.94 28.74
CA ASP A 431 -8.46 0.38 29.22
C ASP A 431 -9.52 0.41 28.12
N GLU A 432 -9.91 -0.78 27.65
CA GLU A 432 -10.90 -0.95 26.58
C GLU A 432 -12.26 -0.32 26.91
N LYS A 433 -12.67 -0.35 28.21
CA LYS A 433 -13.94 0.25 28.64
C LYS A 433 -13.91 1.77 28.54
N GLU A 434 -12.79 2.39 28.91
CA GLU A 434 -12.60 3.82 28.76
C GLU A 434 -12.57 4.22 27.28
N VAL A 435 -11.89 3.43 26.42
CA VAL A 435 -11.88 3.62 24.97
C VAL A 435 -13.31 3.61 24.43
N HIS A 436 -14.10 2.58 24.76
CA HIS A 436 -15.50 2.49 24.32
C HIS A 436 -16.34 3.67 24.83
N HIS A 437 -16.23 3.99 26.12
CA HIS A 437 -16.99 5.07 26.75
C HIS A 437 -16.76 6.41 26.03
N TRP A 438 -15.52 6.84 25.93
CA TRP A 438 -15.17 8.13 25.35
C TRP A 438 -15.44 8.20 23.86
N THR A 439 -15.19 7.12 23.10
CA THR A 439 -15.47 7.08 21.66
C THR A 439 -16.95 7.32 21.39
N HIS A 440 -17.84 6.60 22.10
CA HIS A 440 -19.28 6.76 21.91
C HIS A 440 -19.76 8.12 22.40
N LEU A 441 -19.25 8.63 23.52
CA LEU A 441 -19.66 9.92 24.06
C LEU A 441 -19.29 11.08 23.08
N ILE A 442 -18.09 11.06 22.52
CA ILE A 442 -17.69 12.03 21.50
C ILE A 442 -18.51 11.88 20.22
N ALA A 443 -18.68 10.65 19.73
CA ALA A 443 -19.46 10.37 18.53
C ALA A 443 -20.93 10.82 18.67
N ASP A 444 -21.56 10.57 19.82
CA ASP A 444 -22.94 10.99 20.06
C ASP A 444 -23.04 12.51 20.20
N THR A 445 -22.07 13.18 20.82
CA THR A 445 -22.00 14.64 20.88
C THR A 445 -21.90 15.26 19.48
N ILE A 446 -21.08 14.67 18.60
CA ILE A 446 -20.98 15.10 17.20
C ILE A 446 -22.32 14.92 16.47
N LYS A 447 -22.99 13.76 16.64
CA LYS A 447 -24.33 13.51 16.07
C LYS A 447 -25.34 14.55 16.52
N GLU A 448 -25.39 14.86 17.80
CA GLU A 448 -26.31 15.88 18.35
C GLU A 448 -26.08 17.27 17.75
N CYS A 449 -24.82 17.65 17.52
CA CYS A 449 -24.45 18.99 17.05
C CYS A 449 -24.50 19.15 15.54
N LEU A 450 -24.13 18.10 14.77
CA LEU A 450 -23.85 18.22 13.33
C LEU A 450 -24.74 17.34 12.43
N CYS A 451 -25.62 16.49 12.98
CA CYS A 451 -26.52 15.65 12.17
C CYS A 451 -27.97 16.16 12.14
N ARG A 452 -28.23 17.34 12.68
CA ARG A 452 -29.59 17.95 12.69
C ARG A 452 -29.64 19.16 11.77
#